data_56210b60f3fe42e96aa71551a2ee843b
#
_entry.id   56210b60f3fe42e96aa71551a2ee843b
#
_cell.length_a   1.000
_cell.length_b   1.000
_cell.length_c   1.000
_cell.angle_alpha   90.00
_cell.angle_beta   90.00
_cell.angle_gamma   90.00
#
_symmetry.space_group_name_H-M   'P 1'
#
loop_
_entity.id
_entity.type
_entity.pdbx_description
1 polymer ?
#
loop_
_entity_poly.entity_id
_entity_poly.type
_entity_poly.pdbx_seq_one_letter_code
_entity_poly.pdbx_strand_id
1 'polypeptide(L)'
;MIKKWSMSYPAVNGIEQRRAYVYLPTMYEAQPERRFPVLYMFDGQNVFFNEDATYGKSWGVADYLDYTDTPLIVAAIECNAGANNERLVEYSPYRFDDPTYGHFDGKGQATMSWFIHRFKPLIDQNFRTLPDRAHTFIGGSSMGGLMSLYALLQYNDTYSRAAALSPSIWVAPDKLSGLVGRAKLAPGTVLYMDYGSREMGNHDGIRREFSNLSGKLMTRGIHLTSRIVPGGTHCEASWEKQLPFVFHTLLYEVEE
;
A
#
# COMPACT_ATOMS: atom_id res chain seq x y z
N MET A 1 -6.26 6.64 -18.38
CA MET A 1 -7.24 7.71 -17.96
C MET A 1 -7.37 7.71 -16.45
N ILE A 2 -7.45 8.90 -15.79
CA ILE A 2 -7.66 8.98 -14.33
C ILE A 2 -8.99 9.68 -14.04
N LYS A 3 -9.84 9.04 -13.21
CA LYS A 3 -11.06 9.63 -12.65
C LYS A 3 -10.78 10.09 -11.21
N LYS A 4 -11.35 11.24 -10.82
CA LYS A 4 -11.14 11.89 -9.52
C LYS A 4 -12.49 12.40 -8.99
N TRP A 5 -12.83 12.07 -7.74
CA TRP A 5 -14.05 12.55 -7.08
C TRP A 5 -13.88 12.61 -5.56
N SER A 6 -14.78 13.34 -4.87
CA SER A 6 -14.82 13.36 -3.41
C SER A 6 -15.75 12.29 -2.87
N MET A 7 -15.36 11.67 -1.76
CA MET A 7 -16.21 10.74 -1.03
C MET A 7 -16.04 10.89 0.49
N SER A 8 -17.08 10.50 1.22
CA SER A 8 -17.07 10.53 2.69
C SER A 8 -16.17 9.44 3.24
N TYR A 9 -15.28 9.84 4.16
CA TYR A 9 -14.37 8.94 4.88
C TYR A 9 -14.55 9.11 6.40
N PRO A 10 -14.66 8.01 7.19
CA PRO A 10 -14.73 8.08 8.64
C PRO A 10 -13.33 8.33 9.22
N ALA A 11 -13.00 9.60 9.40
CA ALA A 11 -11.73 10.04 9.94
C ALA A 11 -11.67 9.94 11.47
N VAL A 12 -10.52 10.29 12.05
CA VAL A 12 -10.29 10.27 13.51
C VAL A 12 -11.28 11.16 14.25
N ASN A 13 -11.59 12.33 13.66
CA ASN A 13 -12.42 13.37 14.28
C ASN A 13 -13.82 13.52 13.65
N GLY A 14 -14.32 12.48 12.98
CA GLY A 14 -15.64 12.51 12.35
C GLY A 14 -15.61 12.09 10.90
N ILE A 15 -16.55 12.63 10.10
CA ILE A 15 -16.63 12.34 8.67
C ILE A 15 -15.95 13.46 7.90
N GLU A 16 -14.98 13.11 7.08
CA GLU A 16 -14.28 14.02 6.17
C GLU A 16 -14.62 13.73 4.71
N GLN A 17 -14.46 14.73 3.83
CA GLN A 17 -14.46 14.55 2.40
C GLN A 17 -13.02 14.36 1.92
N ARG A 18 -12.75 13.23 1.25
CA ARG A 18 -11.43 12.92 0.69
C ARG A 18 -11.54 12.62 -0.78
N ARG A 19 -10.53 13.03 -1.53
CA ARG A 19 -10.46 12.70 -2.95
C ARG A 19 -10.09 11.23 -3.13
N ALA A 20 -10.89 10.57 -3.95
CA ALA A 20 -10.58 9.24 -4.47
C ALA A 20 -10.12 9.38 -5.92
N TYR A 21 -9.24 8.48 -6.32
CA TYR A 21 -8.63 8.43 -7.64
C TYR A 21 -8.77 7.02 -8.20
N VAL A 22 -9.07 6.89 -9.48
CA VAL A 22 -9.01 5.62 -10.18
C VAL A 22 -8.31 5.81 -11.52
N TYR A 23 -7.17 5.17 -11.68
CA TYR A 23 -6.52 5.01 -12.96
C TYR A 23 -7.14 3.81 -13.69
N LEU A 24 -7.49 4.01 -14.95
CA LEU A 24 -7.96 2.99 -15.88
C LEU A 24 -6.89 2.80 -16.97
N PRO A 25 -6.49 1.54 -17.26
CA PRO A 25 -5.44 1.26 -18.23
C PRO A 25 -5.84 1.68 -19.64
N THR A 26 -4.87 1.89 -20.51
CA THR A 26 -5.05 2.35 -21.89
C THR A 26 -6.07 1.53 -22.67
N MET A 27 -6.06 0.21 -22.47
CA MET A 27 -6.97 -0.74 -23.12
C MET A 27 -8.40 -0.78 -22.52
N TYR A 28 -8.67 -0.04 -21.45
CA TYR A 28 -9.96 -0.11 -20.76
C TYR A 28 -11.13 0.22 -21.69
N GLU A 29 -11.05 1.31 -22.46
CA GLU A 29 -12.11 1.68 -23.41
C GLU A 29 -12.10 0.81 -24.68
N ALA A 30 -10.92 0.38 -25.13
CA ALA A 30 -10.78 -0.43 -26.35
C ALA A 30 -11.27 -1.88 -26.18
N GLN A 31 -11.33 -2.39 -24.95
CA GLN A 31 -11.73 -3.76 -24.64
C GLN A 31 -12.90 -3.76 -23.63
N PRO A 32 -14.15 -3.46 -24.06
CA PRO A 32 -15.29 -3.22 -23.15
C PRO A 32 -15.70 -4.44 -22.31
N GLU A 33 -15.41 -5.65 -22.78
CA GLU A 33 -15.75 -6.88 -22.06
C GLU A 33 -14.65 -7.34 -21.08
N ARG A 34 -13.46 -6.73 -21.19
CA ARG A 34 -12.33 -7.12 -20.34
C ARG A 34 -12.49 -6.58 -18.93
N ARG A 35 -12.17 -7.44 -17.94
CA ARG A 35 -12.05 -7.09 -16.53
C ARG A 35 -10.59 -7.09 -16.11
N PHE A 36 -10.26 -6.31 -15.08
CA PHE A 36 -8.90 -6.02 -14.71
C PHE A 36 -8.66 -6.28 -13.21
N PRO A 37 -7.48 -6.73 -12.80
CA PRO A 37 -7.08 -6.73 -11.41
C PRO A 37 -7.00 -5.30 -10.88
N VAL A 38 -7.05 -5.13 -9.56
CA VAL A 38 -7.04 -3.82 -8.89
C VAL A 38 -5.93 -3.75 -7.86
N LEU A 39 -5.10 -2.72 -7.96
CA LEU A 39 -4.18 -2.30 -6.90
C LEU A 39 -4.83 -1.15 -6.11
N TYR A 40 -5.13 -1.38 -4.84
CA TYR A 40 -5.56 -0.34 -3.92
C TYR A 40 -4.34 0.35 -3.31
N MET A 41 -4.27 1.69 -3.36
CA MET A 41 -3.12 2.42 -2.84
C MET A 41 -3.51 3.40 -1.73
N PHE A 42 -2.71 3.40 -0.68
CA PHE A 42 -2.72 4.43 0.36
C PHE A 42 -2.11 5.75 -0.17
N ASP A 43 -2.41 6.85 0.50
CA ASP A 43 -1.87 8.19 0.17
C ASP A 43 -2.18 8.61 -1.29
N GLY A 44 -3.44 8.51 -1.69
CA GLY A 44 -3.89 8.73 -3.07
C GLY A 44 -3.43 10.03 -3.70
N GLN A 45 -3.24 11.09 -2.90
CA GLN A 45 -2.72 12.37 -3.35
C GLN A 45 -1.29 12.28 -3.90
N ASN A 46 -0.51 11.29 -3.47
CA ASN A 46 0.89 11.12 -3.87
C ASN A 46 1.08 10.16 -5.07
N VAL A 47 -0.01 9.53 -5.57
CA VAL A 47 0.10 8.41 -6.52
C VAL A 47 0.28 8.88 -7.96
N PHE A 48 -0.47 9.90 -8.40
CA PHE A 48 -0.61 10.20 -9.82
C PHE A 48 -0.11 11.60 -10.25
N PHE A 49 -0.44 12.64 -9.48
CA PHE A 49 -0.24 14.03 -9.89
C PHE A 49 0.70 14.77 -8.96
N ASN A 50 1.68 15.48 -9.53
CA ASN A 50 2.61 16.29 -8.74
C ASN A 50 1.91 17.44 -8.01
N GLU A 51 0.89 18.04 -8.62
CA GLU A 51 0.10 19.13 -8.03
C GLU A 51 -0.76 18.70 -6.85
N ASP A 52 -1.15 17.43 -6.76
CA ASP A 52 -1.88 16.89 -5.61
C ASP A 52 -0.95 16.40 -4.49
N ALA A 53 0.30 16.08 -4.84
CA ALA A 53 1.23 15.41 -3.95
C ALA A 53 1.67 16.29 -2.78
N THR A 54 1.71 15.71 -1.59
CA THR A 54 2.04 16.40 -0.33
C THR A 54 3.35 17.20 -0.40
N TYR A 55 4.35 16.69 -1.13
CA TYR A 55 5.67 17.31 -1.28
C TYR A 55 5.96 17.74 -2.73
N GLY A 56 4.92 17.91 -3.55
CA GLY A 56 5.06 18.37 -4.94
C GLY A 56 5.67 17.36 -5.90
N LYS A 57 5.82 16.10 -5.49
CA LYS A 57 6.29 14.99 -6.33
C LYS A 57 5.42 13.76 -6.10
N SER A 58 4.82 13.24 -7.15
CA SER A 58 4.06 11.99 -7.12
C SER A 58 4.94 10.77 -7.46
N TRP A 59 4.37 9.57 -7.28
CA TRP A 59 5.01 8.33 -7.71
C TRP A 59 5.03 8.14 -9.23
N GLY A 60 4.23 8.91 -9.99
CA GLY A 60 4.13 8.75 -11.44
C GLY A 60 3.57 7.39 -11.88
N VAL A 61 2.69 6.78 -11.07
CA VAL A 61 2.18 5.42 -11.32
C VAL A 61 1.45 5.32 -12.66
N ALA A 62 0.66 6.33 -13.02
CA ALA A 62 -0.07 6.33 -14.29
C ALA A 62 0.88 6.35 -15.49
N ASP A 63 1.90 7.20 -15.46
CA ASP A 63 2.89 7.32 -16.54
C ASP A 63 3.65 6.01 -16.74
N TYR A 64 4.00 5.34 -15.63
CA TYR A 64 4.65 4.03 -15.68
C TYR A 64 3.73 2.95 -16.29
N LEU A 65 2.47 2.88 -15.84
CA LEU A 65 1.52 1.88 -16.32
C LEU A 65 1.12 2.12 -17.79
N ASP A 66 0.99 3.37 -18.21
CA ASP A 66 0.75 3.74 -19.62
C ASP A 66 1.97 3.37 -20.49
N TYR A 67 3.20 3.65 -20.02
CA TYR A 67 4.42 3.31 -20.75
C TYR A 67 4.60 1.79 -20.93
N THR A 68 4.21 0.99 -19.92
CA THR A 68 4.35 -0.48 -19.95
C THR A 68 3.11 -1.19 -20.48
N ASP A 69 2.05 -0.47 -20.85
CA ASP A 69 0.74 -0.98 -21.28
C ASP A 69 0.19 -2.06 -20.30
N THR A 70 0.37 -1.81 -19.01
CA THR A 70 0.03 -2.79 -17.96
C THR A 70 -1.49 -2.85 -17.71
N PRO A 71 -2.14 -4.02 -17.81
CA PRO A 71 -3.59 -4.19 -17.69
C PRO A 71 -4.06 -4.19 -16.22
N LEU A 72 -3.90 -3.10 -15.51
CA LEU A 72 -4.18 -2.96 -14.09
C LEU A 72 -4.98 -1.69 -13.80
N ILE A 73 -6.05 -1.79 -13.01
CA ILE A 73 -6.71 -0.64 -12.41
C ILE A 73 -5.96 -0.27 -11.12
N VAL A 74 -5.76 1.02 -10.88
CA VAL A 74 -5.23 1.50 -9.59
C VAL A 74 -6.27 2.41 -8.95
N ALA A 75 -6.74 2.04 -7.75
CA ALA A 75 -7.70 2.81 -6.96
C ALA A 75 -7.03 3.35 -5.69
N ALA A 76 -7.09 4.65 -5.45
CA ALA A 76 -6.42 5.29 -4.33
C ALA A 76 -7.32 6.29 -3.62
N ILE A 77 -7.08 6.51 -2.34
CA ILE A 77 -7.77 7.51 -1.51
C ILE A 77 -6.76 8.37 -0.78
N GLU A 78 -7.02 9.67 -0.65
CA GLU A 78 -6.19 10.57 0.14
C GLU A 78 -6.10 10.11 1.59
N CYS A 79 -4.94 10.32 2.20
CA CYS A 79 -4.78 10.20 3.64
C CYS A 79 -5.30 11.46 4.35
N ASN A 80 -5.31 11.41 5.68
CA ASN A 80 -5.52 12.60 6.50
C ASN A 80 -4.31 13.54 6.35
N ALA A 81 -4.57 14.79 5.97
CA ALA A 81 -3.57 15.85 5.86
C ALA A 81 -3.63 16.85 7.02
N GLY A 82 -4.36 16.55 8.10
CA GLY A 82 -4.52 17.41 9.28
C GLY A 82 -3.21 17.65 10.03
N ALA A 83 -3.15 18.77 10.73
CA ALA A 83 -1.95 19.24 11.43
C ALA A 83 -1.54 18.35 12.63
N ASN A 84 -2.42 17.49 13.11
CA ASN A 84 -2.21 16.66 14.31
C ASN A 84 -1.62 15.28 14.02
N ASN A 85 -1.01 15.07 12.86
CA ASN A 85 -0.47 13.78 12.44
C ASN A 85 -1.50 12.63 12.45
N GLU A 86 -2.77 12.93 12.17
CA GLU A 86 -3.88 11.97 12.21
C GLU A 86 -3.69 10.82 11.23
N ARG A 87 -2.91 11.02 10.15
CA ARG A 87 -2.45 9.94 9.27
C ARG A 87 -1.72 8.83 10.04
N LEU A 88 -0.95 9.15 11.06
CA LEU A 88 -0.25 8.16 11.90
C LEU A 88 -1.25 7.33 12.72
N VAL A 89 -2.35 7.93 13.17
CA VAL A 89 -3.44 7.21 13.84
C VAL A 89 -4.17 6.30 12.87
N GLU A 90 -4.58 6.82 11.71
CA GLU A 90 -5.34 6.08 10.71
C GLU A 90 -4.55 4.92 10.08
N TYR A 91 -3.24 5.13 9.87
CA TYR A 91 -2.36 4.18 9.20
C TYR A 91 -1.48 3.36 10.17
N SER A 92 -1.85 3.31 11.43
CA SER A 92 -1.26 2.36 12.36
C SER A 92 -2.29 1.33 12.81
N PRO A 93 -2.05 0.01 12.60
CA PRO A 93 -2.92 -1.04 13.14
C PRO A 93 -2.74 -1.22 14.65
N TYR A 94 -1.74 -0.55 15.24
CA TYR A 94 -1.33 -0.71 16.63
C TYR A 94 -1.17 0.63 17.32
N ARG A 95 -1.48 0.65 18.61
CA ARG A 95 -1.08 1.74 19.50
C ARG A 95 0.44 1.80 19.60
N PHE A 96 1.00 2.98 19.52
CA PHE A 96 2.44 3.23 19.66
C PHE A 96 2.73 4.61 20.24
N ASP A 97 3.93 4.76 20.76
CA ASP A 97 4.46 6.03 21.26
C ASP A 97 5.67 6.41 20.41
N ASP A 98 5.73 7.67 19.99
CA ASP A 98 6.87 8.26 19.28
C ASP A 98 7.47 9.39 20.12
N PRO A 99 8.80 9.41 20.33
CA PRO A 99 9.44 10.45 21.15
C PRO A 99 9.25 11.88 20.65
N THR A 100 9.04 12.03 19.34
CA THR A 100 8.88 13.34 18.68
C THR A 100 7.44 13.76 18.57
N TYR A 101 6.55 12.80 18.19
CA TYR A 101 5.17 13.08 17.83
C TYR A 101 4.16 12.73 18.92
N GLY A 102 4.56 11.99 19.95
CA GLY A 102 3.70 11.65 21.09
C GLY A 102 2.98 10.29 20.95
N HIS A 103 1.79 10.22 21.54
CA HIS A 103 1.01 9.00 21.66
C HIS A 103 -0.02 8.86 20.54
N PHE A 104 -0.12 7.66 19.95
CA PHE A 104 -1.08 7.33 18.90
C PHE A 104 -1.86 6.06 19.22
N ASP A 105 -3.19 6.14 19.22
CA ASP A 105 -4.06 5.00 19.55
C ASP A 105 -4.10 3.89 18.50
N GLY A 106 -3.82 4.23 17.23
CA GLY A 106 -3.82 3.28 16.13
C GLY A 106 -5.23 2.84 15.72
N LYS A 107 -5.76 3.39 14.62
CA LYS A 107 -7.08 3.06 14.05
C LYS A 107 -6.99 2.33 12.72
N GLY A 108 -5.84 1.76 12.38
CA GLY A 108 -5.61 1.07 11.11
C GLY A 108 -6.59 -0.08 10.83
N GLN A 109 -7.12 -0.73 11.86
CA GLN A 109 -8.19 -1.73 11.68
C GLN A 109 -9.47 -1.09 11.12
N ALA A 110 -9.86 0.09 11.62
CA ALA A 110 -11.03 0.81 11.10
C ALA A 110 -10.79 1.27 9.65
N THR A 111 -9.59 1.75 9.35
CA THR A 111 -9.16 2.07 7.98
C THR A 111 -9.31 0.86 7.06
N MET A 112 -8.79 -0.30 7.43
CA MET A 112 -8.93 -1.51 6.61
C MET A 112 -10.38 -1.99 6.49
N SER A 113 -11.17 -1.90 7.56
CA SER A 113 -12.60 -2.22 7.51
C SER A 113 -13.31 -1.33 6.48
N TRP A 114 -13.00 -0.03 6.44
CA TRP A 114 -13.56 0.88 5.45
C TRP A 114 -13.10 0.53 4.02
N PHE A 115 -11.81 0.23 3.80
CA PHE A 115 -11.30 -0.22 2.51
C PHE A 115 -12.05 -1.44 1.99
N ILE A 116 -12.25 -2.46 2.84
CA ILE A 116 -12.85 -3.74 2.47
C ILE A 116 -14.36 -3.63 2.26
N HIS A 117 -15.07 -2.89 3.15
CA HIS A 117 -16.53 -2.90 3.15
C HIS A 117 -17.18 -1.69 2.48
N ARG A 118 -16.41 -0.66 2.10
CA ARG A 118 -16.91 0.55 1.44
C ARG A 118 -16.17 0.88 0.16
N PHE A 119 -14.84 1.03 0.22
CA PHE A 119 -14.08 1.49 -0.94
C PHE A 119 -13.99 0.40 -2.01
N LYS A 120 -13.56 -0.81 -1.66
CA LYS A 120 -13.49 -1.93 -2.62
C LYS A 120 -14.84 -2.22 -3.29
N PRO A 121 -15.97 -2.40 -2.57
CA PRO A 121 -17.27 -2.61 -3.21
C PRO A 121 -17.69 -1.47 -4.15
N LEU A 122 -17.38 -0.21 -3.80
CA LEU A 122 -17.64 0.94 -4.66
C LEU A 122 -16.87 0.84 -5.97
N ILE A 123 -15.60 0.47 -5.92
CA ILE A 123 -14.74 0.29 -7.10
C ILE A 123 -15.27 -0.87 -7.97
N ASP A 124 -15.58 -2.01 -7.35
CA ASP A 124 -16.07 -3.20 -8.07
C ASP A 124 -17.44 -2.96 -8.75
N GLN A 125 -18.31 -2.13 -8.16
CA GLN A 125 -19.61 -1.77 -8.73
C GLN A 125 -19.52 -0.79 -9.91
N ASN A 126 -18.52 0.09 -9.91
CA ASN A 126 -18.43 1.17 -10.89
C ASN A 126 -17.41 0.93 -12.01
N PHE A 127 -16.54 -0.06 -11.86
CA PHE A 127 -15.48 -0.37 -12.81
C PHE A 127 -15.43 -1.86 -13.13
N ARG A 128 -14.89 -2.20 -14.29
CA ARG A 128 -14.72 -3.59 -14.74
C ARG A 128 -13.54 -4.26 -14.04
N THR A 129 -13.74 -4.61 -12.78
CA THR A 129 -12.74 -5.28 -11.94
C THR A 129 -12.89 -6.80 -11.98
N LEU A 130 -11.81 -7.50 -11.62
CA LEU A 130 -11.81 -8.88 -11.16
C LEU A 130 -11.84 -8.82 -9.63
N PRO A 131 -13.01 -9.07 -8.97
CA PRO A 131 -13.20 -8.73 -7.56
C PRO A 131 -12.66 -9.76 -6.58
N ASP A 132 -12.21 -10.91 -7.08
CA ASP A 132 -11.70 -12.00 -6.26
C ASP A 132 -10.33 -11.68 -5.66
N ARG A 133 -9.92 -12.51 -4.69
CA ARG A 133 -8.65 -12.37 -3.98
C ARG A 133 -7.45 -12.34 -4.91
N ALA A 134 -7.39 -13.25 -5.90
CA ALA A 134 -6.22 -13.40 -6.76
C ALA A 134 -5.90 -12.12 -7.55
N HIS A 135 -6.91 -11.26 -7.77
CA HIS A 135 -6.84 -10.05 -8.55
C HIS A 135 -6.99 -8.76 -7.69
N THR A 136 -6.91 -8.89 -6.36
CA THR A 136 -7.03 -7.74 -5.43
C THR A 136 -5.69 -7.55 -4.71
N PHE A 137 -5.04 -6.40 -4.97
CA PHE A 137 -3.70 -6.05 -4.48
C PHE A 137 -3.77 -4.78 -3.63
N ILE A 138 -2.75 -4.55 -2.79
CA ILE A 138 -2.66 -3.35 -1.96
C ILE A 138 -1.24 -2.82 -1.93
N GLY A 139 -1.06 -1.49 -1.85
CA GLY A 139 0.27 -0.90 -1.86
C GLY A 139 0.35 0.47 -1.21
N GLY A 140 1.55 0.84 -0.80
CA GLY A 140 1.85 2.15 -0.24
C GLY A 140 3.27 2.24 0.31
N SER A 141 3.63 3.43 0.80
CA SER A 141 4.95 3.68 1.40
C SER A 141 4.84 4.15 2.85
N SER A 142 5.93 4.03 3.59
CA SER A 142 6.00 4.54 4.97
C SER A 142 4.89 3.91 5.86
N MET A 143 4.03 4.71 6.46
CA MET A 143 2.84 4.22 7.18
C MET A 143 1.87 3.48 6.24
N GLY A 144 1.73 3.92 4.98
CA GLY A 144 0.97 3.18 3.95
C GLY A 144 1.60 1.83 3.61
N GLY A 145 2.94 1.73 3.65
CA GLY A 145 3.68 0.47 3.52
C GLY A 145 3.43 -0.47 4.71
N LEU A 146 3.41 0.06 5.94
CA LEU A 146 3.02 -0.70 7.13
C LEU A 146 1.60 -1.24 7.00
N MET A 147 0.65 -0.40 6.56
CA MET A 147 -0.73 -0.81 6.34
C MET A 147 -0.87 -1.84 5.22
N SER A 148 -0.06 -1.75 4.15
CA SER A 148 -0.06 -2.73 3.05
C SER A 148 0.41 -4.11 3.53
N LEU A 149 1.47 -4.13 4.34
CA LEU A 149 1.96 -5.35 4.97
C LEU A 149 0.93 -5.93 5.96
N TYR A 150 0.34 -5.07 6.79
CA TYR A 150 -0.73 -5.46 7.71
C TYR A 150 -1.95 -6.03 6.96
N ALA A 151 -2.38 -5.38 5.89
CA ALA A 151 -3.50 -5.84 5.07
C ALA A 151 -3.24 -7.22 4.47
N LEU A 152 -2.07 -7.45 3.88
CA LEU A 152 -1.69 -8.74 3.33
C LEU A 152 -1.74 -9.86 4.37
N LEU A 153 -1.24 -9.59 5.57
CA LEU A 153 -1.13 -10.60 6.63
C LEU A 153 -2.45 -10.85 7.38
N GLN A 154 -3.23 -9.80 7.61
CA GLN A 154 -4.46 -9.88 8.43
C GLN A 154 -5.71 -10.16 7.59
N TYR A 155 -5.73 -9.70 6.34
CA TYR A 155 -6.87 -9.81 5.42
C TYR A 155 -6.44 -10.52 4.14
N ASN A 156 -5.75 -11.66 4.30
CA ASN A 156 -5.21 -12.43 3.18
C ASN A 156 -6.30 -13.12 2.34
N ASP A 157 -7.51 -13.23 2.87
CA ASP A 157 -8.72 -13.65 2.15
C ASP A 157 -9.23 -12.60 1.14
N THR A 158 -8.83 -11.34 1.32
CA THR A 158 -9.17 -10.23 0.43
C THR A 158 -8.02 -9.83 -0.48
N TYR A 159 -6.80 -9.70 0.09
CA TYR A 159 -5.62 -9.24 -0.63
C TYR A 159 -4.61 -10.37 -0.82
N SER A 160 -4.33 -10.72 -2.08
CA SER A 160 -3.33 -11.76 -2.40
C SER A 160 -1.91 -11.19 -2.48
N ARG A 161 -1.76 -9.92 -2.84
CA ARG A 161 -0.48 -9.29 -3.15
C ARG A 161 -0.35 -7.93 -2.51
N ALA A 162 0.85 -7.61 -2.03
CA ALA A 162 1.12 -6.29 -1.46
C ALA A 162 2.46 -5.71 -1.91
N ALA A 163 2.51 -4.37 -1.99
CA ALA A 163 3.73 -3.59 -2.12
C ALA A 163 3.90 -2.69 -0.90
N ALA A 164 4.94 -2.94 -0.12
CA ALA A 164 5.27 -2.23 1.11
C ALA A 164 6.63 -1.52 0.95
N LEU A 165 6.62 -0.27 0.48
CA LEU A 165 7.83 0.50 0.26
C LEU A 165 8.22 1.26 1.53
N SER A 166 9.46 1.11 1.97
CA SER A 166 9.97 1.72 3.21
C SER A 166 8.97 1.65 4.38
N PRO A 167 8.37 0.46 4.65
CA PRO A 167 7.28 0.35 5.62
C PRO A 167 7.71 0.77 7.02
N SER A 168 6.85 1.49 7.75
CA SER A 168 7.11 1.96 9.12
C SER A 168 7.07 0.81 10.14
N ILE A 169 7.92 -0.21 9.96
CA ILE A 169 7.98 -1.40 10.82
C ILE A 169 8.43 -1.10 12.24
N TRP A 170 9.08 0.04 12.46
CA TRP A 170 9.54 0.55 13.74
C TRP A 170 8.36 0.88 14.70
N VAL A 171 7.17 1.11 14.18
CA VAL A 171 5.97 1.48 14.96
C VAL A 171 5.60 0.40 15.99
N ALA A 172 5.63 -0.88 15.61
CA ALA A 172 5.33 -1.97 16.52
C ALA A 172 5.96 -3.29 16.02
N PRO A 173 7.29 -3.41 16.02
CA PRO A 173 8.01 -4.53 15.40
C PRO A 173 7.62 -5.89 15.99
N ASP A 174 7.44 -5.99 17.30
CA ASP A 174 7.05 -7.25 17.96
C ASP A 174 5.63 -7.69 17.61
N LYS A 175 4.68 -6.74 17.53
CA LYS A 175 3.31 -7.05 17.14
C LYS A 175 3.23 -7.47 15.67
N LEU A 176 4.00 -6.81 14.80
CA LEU A 176 4.10 -7.17 13.40
C LEU A 176 4.75 -8.54 13.23
N SER A 177 5.85 -8.79 13.91
CA SER A 177 6.53 -10.09 13.95
C SER A 177 5.60 -11.21 14.45
N GLY A 178 4.81 -10.94 15.50
CA GLY A 178 3.77 -11.86 15.99
C GLY A 178 2.65 -12.08 14.97
N LEU A 179 2.27 -11.05 14.22
CA LEU A 179 1.27 -11.18 13.15
C LEU A 179 1.77 -12.10 12.04
N VAL A 180 3.02 -11.96 11.58
CA VAL A 180 3.61 -12.88 10.59
C VAL A 180 3.51 -14.33 11.05
N GLY A 181 3.80 -14.60 12.34
CA GLY A 181 3.74 -15.97 12.90
C GLY A 181 2.35 -16.61 12.87
N ARG A 182 1.29 -15.81 13.09
CA ARG A 182 -0.10 -16.32 13.22
C ARG A 182 -0.96 -16.12 11.96
N ALA A 183 -0.49 -15.35 10.96
CA ALA A 183 -1.24 -15.07 9.75
C ALA A 183 -1.64 -16.36 9.04
N LYS A 184 -2.90 -16.43 8.58
CA LYS A 184 -3.39 -17.51 7.73
C LYS A 184 -3.18 -17.08 6.27
N LEU A 185 -2.13 -17.60 5.65
CA LEU A 185 -1.76 -17.23 4.29
C LEU A 185 -2.20 -18.32 3.33
N ALA A 186 -2.98 -17.93 2.33
CA ALA A 186 -3.37 -18.83 1.24
C ALA A 186 -2.23 -18.91 0.20
N PRO A 187 -2.18 -19.96 -0.61
CA PRO A 187 -1.27 -20.06 -1.75
C PRO A 187 -1.36 -18.81 -2.66
N GLY A 188 -0.30 -18.51 -3.38
CA GLY A 188 -0.23 -17.33 -4.26
C GLY A 188 -0.14 -16.00 -3.52
N THR A 189 0.22 -15.98 -2.22
CA THR A 189 0.50 -14.74 -1.50
C THR A 189 1.85 -14.17 -1.93
N VAL A 190 1.85 -12.92 -2.40
CA VAL A 190 3.03 -12.22 -2.94
C VAL A 190 3.28 -10.93 -2.16
N LEU A 191 4.54 -10.64 -1.84
CA LEU A 191 4.95 -9.41 -1.18
C LEU A 191 6.20 -8.82 -1.84
N TYR A 192 6.10 -7.56 -2.22
CA TYR A 192 7.24 -6.69 -2.45
C TYR A 192 7.50 -5.85 -1.19
N MET A 193 8.73 -5.81 -0.70
CA MET A 193 9.13 -4.99 0.43
C MET A 193 10.53 -4.44 0.24
N ASP A 194 10.74 -3.15 0.45
CA ASP A 194 12.07 -2.54 0.36
C ASP A 194 12.35 -1.49 1.46
N TYR A 195 13.61 -1.08 1.51
CA TYR A 195 14.08 0.10 2.24
C TYR A 195 15.20 0.79 1.48
N GLY A 196 15.22 2.11 1.48
CA GLY A 196 16.34 2.88 0.97
C GLY A 196 17.58 2.76 1.87
N SER A 197 18.77 2.59 1.27
CA SER A 197 20.00 2.45 2.06
C SER A 197 20.34 3.70 2.88
N ARG A 198 19.86 4.89 2.47
CA ARG A 198 20.07 6.16 3.18
C ARG A 198 19.09 6.39 4.33
N GLU A 199 18.01 5.62 4.40
CA GLU A 199 17.02 5.72 5.47
C GLU A 199 17.21 4.70 6.59
N MET A 200 18.17 3.78 6.45
CA MET A 200 18.47 2.71 7.42
C MET A 200 19.02 3.19 8.78
N GLY A 201 19.25 4.48 8.95
CA GLY A 201 19.65 5.12 10.20
C GLY A 201 18.56 6.00 10.81
N ASN A 202 17.39 6.11 10.19
CA ASN A 202 16.32 7.00 10.65
C ASN A 202 15.66 6.53 11.97
N HIS A 203 15.70 5.22 12.22
CA HIS A 203 15.19 4.63 13.45
C HIS A 203 16.18 3.58 13.97
N ASP A 204 16.40 3.56 15.28
CA ASP A 204 17.26 2.59 15.92
C ASP A 204 16.79 1.16 15.69
N GLY A 205 17.72 0.28 15.31
CA GLY A 205 17.42 -1.14 15.10
C GLY A 205 16.73 -1.49 13.77
N ILE A 206 16.36 -0.53 12.91
CA ILE A 206 15.58 -0.78 11.69
C ILE A 206 16.22 -1.85 10.78
N ARG A 207 17.55 -1.89 10.65
CA ARG A 207 18.25 -2.90 9.85
C ARG A 207 18.00 -4.32 10.36
N ARG A 208 18.08 -4.49 11.69
CA ARG A 208 17.83 -5.77 12.35
C ARG A 208 16.37 -6.17 12.21
N GLU A 209 15.46 -5.23 12.43
CA GLU A 209 14.01 -5.46 12.34
C GLU A 209 13.58 -5.82 10.93
N PHE A 210 14.09 -5.13 9.91
CA PHE A 210 13.83 -5.44 8.51
C PHE A 210 14.36 -6.83 8.12
N SER A 211 15.59 -7.16 8.55
CA SER A 211 16.18 -8.47 8.31
C SER A 211 15.39 -9.60 9.00
N ASN A 212 15.03 -9.41 10.27
CA ASN A 212 14.25 -10.39 11.03
C ASN A 212 12.86 -10.60 10.44
N LEU A 213 12.19 -9.52 10.04
CA LEU A 213 10.87 -9.57 9.42
C LEU A 213 10.94 -10.31 8.07
N SER A 214 11.92 -9.95 7.21
CA SER A 214 12.14 -10.62 5.92
C SER A 214 12.39 -12.11 6.10
N GLY A 215 13.28 -12.49 7.04
CA GLY A 215 13.56 -13.89 7.34
C GLY A 215 12.32 -14.66 7.81
N LYS A 216 11.50 -14.06 8.66
CA LYS A 216 10.22 -14.69 9.09
C LYS A 216 9.23 -14.84 7.94
N LEU A 217 9.08 -13.82 7.08
CA LEU A 217 8.20 -13.89 5.92
C LEU A 217 8.61 -14.99 4.96
N MET A 218 9.91 -15.16 4.70
CA MET A 218 10.45 -16.24 3.87
C MET A 218 10.04 -17.63 4.37
N THR A 219 9.95 -17.83 5.69
CA THR A 219 9.56 -19.13 6.27
C THR A 219 8.05 -19.40 6.19
N ARG A 220 7.24 -18.43 5.72
CA ARG A 220 5.78 -18.54 5.66
C ARG A 220 5.22 -18.91 4.28
N GLY A 221 6.07 -19.26 3.32
CA GLY A 221 5.63 -19.63 1.96
C GLY A 221 5.12 -18.43 1.13
N ILE A 222 5.50 -17.21 1.50
CA ILE A 222 5.19 -16.00 0.72
C ILE A 222 6.19 -15.91 -0.44
N HIS A 223 5.71 -15.58 -1.62
CA HIS A 223 6.59 -15.15 -2.73
C HIS A 223 7.10 -13.75 -2.42
N LEU A 224 8.31 -13.68 -1.85
CA LEU A 224 8.88 -12.46 -1.27
C LEU A 224 9.97 -11.87 -2.17
N THR A 225 9.78 -10.62 -2.59
CA THR A 225 10.86 -9.73 -3.01
C THR A 225 11.19 -8.79 -1.87
N SER A 226 12.35 -8.97 -1.22
CA SER A 226 12.82 -8.09 -0.14
C SER A 226 14.18 -7.52 -0.50
N ARG A 227 14.34 -6.19 -0.45
CA ARG A 227 15.56 -5.56 -0.95
C ARG A 227 15.92 -4.26 -0.23
N ILE A 228 17.23 -3.95 -0.21
CA ILE A 228 17.76 -2.64 0.14
C ILE A 228 18.07 -1.88 -1.16
N VAL A 229 17.47 -0.72 -1.34
CA VAL A 229 17.63 0.12 -2.52
C VAL A 229 18.88 0.98 -2.39
N PRO A 230 19.94 0.76 -3.19
CA PRO A 230 21.16 1.55 -3.11
C PRO A 230 20.88 3.05 -3.37
N GLY A 231 21.32 3.92 -2.44
CA GLY A 231 21.09 5.36 -2.53
C GLY A 231 19.65 5.81 -2.30
N GLY A 232 18.72 4.88 -2.07
CA GLY A 232 17.31 5.18 -1.82
C GLY A 232 17.11 6.01 -0.55
N THR A 233 16.15 6.93 -0.61
CA THR A 233 15.73 7.85 0.44
C THR A 233 14.23 7.74 0.69
N HIS A 234 13.75 8.25 1.82
CA HIS A 234 12.33 8.19 2.21
C HIS A 234 11.51 9.28 1.51
N CYS A 235 11.28 9.13 0.21
CA CYS A 235 10.50 10.09 -0.58
C CYS A 235 9.95 9.48 -1.87
N GLU A 236 8.95 10.14 -2.45
CA GLU A 236 8.24 9.73 -3.66
C GLU A 236 9.17 9.54 -4.86
N ALA A 237 10.15 10.42 -5.05
CA ALA A 237 11.13 10.29 -6.14
C ALA A 237 12.02 9.04 -6.03
N SER A 238 12.21 8.52 -4.82
CA SER A 238 12.90 7.26 -4.59
C SER A 238 11.98 6.07 -4.86
N TRP A 239 10.72 6.14 -4.42
CA TRP A 239 9.73 5.07 -4.61
C TRP A 239 9.29 4.95 -6.07
N GLU A 240 9.17 6.05 -6.81
CA GLU A 240 8.92 6.05 -8.26
C GLU A 240 9.92 5.13 -9.00
N LYS A 241 11.20 5.21 -8.66
CA LYS A 241 12.24 4.37 -9.27
C LYS A 241 12.10 2.87 -8.97
N GLN A 242 11.27 2.51 -8.00
CA GLN A 242 11.02 1.12 -7.65
C GLN A 242 9.82 0.52 -8.39
N LEU A 243 9.01 1.31 -9.10
CA LEU A 243 7.84 0.83 -9.82
C LEU A 243 8.11 -0.38 -10.72
N PRO A 244 9.23 -0.45 -11.49
CA PRO A 244 9.54 -1.64 -12.28
C PRO A 244 9.62 -2.92 -11.45
N PHE A 245 10.23 -2.86 -10.29
CA PHE A 245 10.38 -4.01 -9.39
C PHE A 245 9.08 -4.34 -8.65
N VAL A 246 8.33 -3.31 -8.26
CA VAL A 246 7.00 -3.44 -7.64
C VAL A 246 6.07 -4.18 -8.59
N PHE A 247 5.89 -3.68 -9.80
CA PHE A 247 4.94 -4.28 -10.74
C PHE A 247 5.42 -5.62 -11.28
N HIS A 248 6.72 -5.80 -11.49
CA HIS A 248 7.25 -7.13 -11.81
C HIS A 248 6.92 -8.16 -10.72
N THR A 249 7.04 -7.79 -9.43
CA THR A 249 6.70 -8.68 -8.32
C THR A 249 5.18 -8.89 -8.20
N LEU A 250 4.38 -7.80 -8.26
CA LEU A 250 2.93 -7.90 -8.09
C LEU A 250 2.22 -8.63 -9.24
N LEU A 251 2.80 -8.63 -10.43
CA LEU A 251 2.21 -9.23 -11.62
C LEU A 251 2.88 -10.57 -12.00
N TYR A 252 3.79 -11.04 -11.16
CA TYR A 252 4.42 -12.35 -11.38
C TYR A 252 3.35 -13.46 -11.38
N GLU A 253 3.37 -14.28 -12.42
CA GLU A 253 2.51 -15.46 -12.50
C GLU A 253 3.06 -16.52 -11.54
N VAL A 254 2.31 -16.77 -10.48
CA VAL A 254 2.62 -17.84 -9.53
C VAL A 254 2.10 -19.13 -10.12
N GLU A 255 3.00 -20.02 -10.49
CA GLU A 255 2.64 -21.40 -10.86
C GLU A 255 2.09 -22.09 -9.60
N GLU A 256 0.86 -22.61 -9.67
CA GLU A 256 0.20 -23.37 -8.60
C GLU A 256 0.72 -24.80 -8.52
#